data_57ac22760d98fdf46ed3205f4e76b203
#
_entry.id   57ac22760d98fdf46ed3205f4e76b203
#
_cell.length_a   1.000
_cell.length_b   1.000
_cell.length_c   1.000
_cell.angle_alpha   90.00
_cell.angle_beta   90.00
_cell.angle_gamma   90.00
#
_symmetry.space_group_name_H-M   'P 1'
#
loop_
_entity.id
_entity.type
_entity.pdbx_description
1 polymer ?
#
loop_
_entity_poly.entity_id
_entity_poly.type
_entity_poly.pdbx_seq_one_letter_code
_entity_poly.pdbx_strand_id
1 'polypeptide(L)'
;MTITFEGPAIFVADINRSRQFYETVMGQKVEADHGPHVAFKGFSLWQADAAVSVIYGPNEKRQGPLAARNFELYFESDDIRAEWQRVMNCCDTVLNELEAAPWLQLGFRVLDPDGHIVEVAEPLPQLIKRLHAEGMSPEDIYKNTSIPLEFVNHVLKA
;
A
#
# COMPACT_ATOMS: atom_id res chain seq x y z
N MET A 1 -1.33 -11.26 -28.88
CA MET A 1 -1.23 -11.73 -27.47
C MET A 1 -0.80 -10.55 -26.62
N THR A 2 -1.48 -10.30 -25.50
CA THR A 2 -1.18 -9.18 -24.59
C THR A 2 -0.65 -9.76 -23.28
N ILE A 3 0.42 -9.18 -22.75
CA ILE A 3 0.89 -9.47 -21.38
C ILE A 3 0.17 -8.49 -20.47
N THR A 4 -0.54 -9.01 -19.45
CA THR A 4 -1.27 -8.20 -18.45
C THR A 4 -0.53 -8.25 -17.14
N PHE A 5 -0.39 -7.09 -16.47
CA PHE A 5 0.18 -7.01 -15.13
C PHE A 5 -0.92 -7.30 -14.10
N GLU A 6 -0.71 -8.32 -13.25
CA GLU A 6 -1.69 -8.76 -12.23
C GLU A 6 -1.27 -8.37 -10.81
N GLY A 7 -0.07 -7.83 -10.64
CA GLY A 7 0.44 -7.38 -9.35
C GLY A 7 1.73 -8.04 -8.90
N PRO A 8 2.35 -7.56 -7.80
CA PRO A 8 3.54 -8.16 -7.23
C PRO A 8 3.22 -9.40 -6.40
N ALA A 9 4.15 -10.36 -6.37
CA ALA A 9 4.23 -11.40 -5.37
C ALA A 9 5.32 -11.04 -4.35
N ILE A 10 4.94 -10.90 -3.08
CA ILE A 10 5.81 -10.47 -2.00
C ILE A 10 6.30 -11.70 -1.25
N PHE A 11 7.61 -11.84 -1.13
CA PHE A 11 8.19 -12.97 -0.41
C PHE A 11 8.19 -12.68 1.08
N VAL A 12 7.65 -13.60 1.87
CA VAL A 12 7.48 -13.48 3.31
C VAL A 12 8.13 -14.65 4.04
N ALA A 13 8.64 -14.40 5.24
CA ALA A 13 9.29 -15.43 6.05
C ALA A 13 8.27 -16.43 6.61
N ASP A 14 7.11 -15.94 7.04
CA ASP A 14 6.00 -16.72 7.58
C ASP A 14 4.69 -16.27 6.95
N ILE A 15 4.12 -17.13 6.11
CA ILE A 15 2.89 -16.83 5.36
C ILE A 15 1.70 -16.52 6.30
N ASN A 16 1.58 -17.22 7.43
CA ASN A 16 0.47 -17.03 8.35
C ASN A 16 0.57 -15.70 9.10
N ARG A 17 1.78 -15.35 9.55
CA ARG A 17 2.06 -14.07 10.20
C ARG A 17 1.80 -12.89 9.28
N SER A 18 2.31 -12.95 8.07
CA SER A 18 2.13 -11.87 7.09
C SER A 18 0.68 -11.79 6.61
N ARG A 19 0.01 -12.93 6.35
CA ARG A 19 -1.41 -12.99 6.07
C ARG A 19 -2.23 -12.31 7.17
N GLN A 20 -1.98 -12.65 8.45
CA GLN A 20 -2.67 -12.02 9.58
C GLN A 20 -2.51 -10.49 9.56
N PHE A 21 -1.31 -9.98 9.29
CA PHE A 21 -1.07 -8.54 9.18
C PHE A 21 -1.95 -7.92 8.08
N TYR A 22 -1.93 -8.48 6.86
CA TYR A 22 -2.71 -7.91 5.77
C TYR A 22 -4.22 -8.05 5.96
N GLU A 23 -4.70 -9.12 6.56
CA GLU A 23 -6.13 -9.29 6.87
C GLU A 23 -6.59 -8.38 8.02
N THR A 24 -5.84 -8.32 9.15
CA THR A 24 -6.31 -7.64 10.37
C THR A 24 -5.85 -6.20 10.47
N VAL A 25 -4.60 -5.90 10.09
CA VAL A 25 -4.06 -4.53 10.14
C VAL A 25 -4.42 -3.76 8.88
N MET A 26 -4.27 -4.36 7.70
CA MET A 26 -4.52 -3.68 6.42
C MET A 26 -5.94 -3.89 5.89
N GLY A 27 -6.78 -4.70 6.56
CA GLY A 27 -8.18 -4.92 6.19
C GLY A 27 -8.38 -5.62 4.83
N GLN A 28 -7.34 -6.28 4.32
CA GLN A 28 -7.39 -6.92 3.00
C GLN A 28 -8.12 -8.26 3.07
N LYS A 29 -8.82 -8.63 2.00
CA LYS A 29 -9.52 -9.91 1.90
C LYS A 29 -8.73 -10.89 1.04
N VAL A 30 -8.56 -12.10 1.54
CA VAL A 30 -7.99 -13.21 0.76
C VAL A 30 -8.93 -13.57 -0.37
N GLU A 31 -8.40 -13.58 -1.61
CA GLU A 31 -9.12 -14.03 -2.81
C GLU A 31 -8.84 -15.49 -3.12
N ALA A 32 -7.61 -15.96 -2.87
CA ALA A 32 -7.23 -17.36 -3.03
C ALA A 32 -6.14 -17.75 -2.03
N ASP A 33 -6.24 -18.98 -1.50
CA ASP A 33 -5.28 -19.58 -0.58
C ASP A 33 -4.79 -20.90 -1.16
N HIS A 34 -3.49 -20.95 -1.47
CA HIS A 34 -2.79 -22.13 -1.97
C HIS A 34 -1.72 -22.61 -0.98
N GLY A 35 -1.91 -22.36 0.31
CA GLY A 35 -0.96 -22.69 1.38
C GLY A 35 0.23 -21.75 1.40
N PRO A 36 1.36 -22.09 0.75
CA PRO A 36 2.53 -21.20 0.74
C PRO A 36 2.36 -19.93 -0.12
N HIS A 37 1.25 -19.78 -0.84
CA HIS A 37 0.92 -18.64 -1.67
C HIS A 37 -0.52 -18.20 -1.40
N VAL A 38 -0.70 -16.93 -0.98
CA VAL A 38 -2.00 -16.32 -0.66
C VAL A 38 -2.19 -15.07 -1.52
N ALA A 39 -3.28 -15.03 -2.28
CA ALA A 39 -3.61 -13.91 -3.15
C ALA A 39 -4.63 -12.97 -2.50
N PHE A 40 -4.39 -11.68 -2.67
CA PHE A 40 -5.27 -10.56 -2.36
C PHE A 40 -5.56 -9.77 -3.63
N LYS A 41 -6.46 -8.83 -3.57
CA LYS A 41 -6.72 -7.94 -4.70
C LYS A 41 -5.48 -7.11 -5.03
N GLY A 42 -4.88 -7.37 -6.19
CA GLY A 42 -3.77 -6.60 -6.72
C GLY A 42 -2.37 -6.98 -6.22
N PHE A 43 -2.23 -7.93 -5.30
CA PHE A 43 -0.93 -8.47 -4.87
C PHE A 43 -1.08 -9.88 -4.28
N SER A 44 0.04 -10.54 -4.05
CA SER A 44 0.06 -11.82 -3.33
C SER A 44 1.22 -11.91 -2.35
N LEU A 45 1.08 -12.80 -1.36
CA LEU A 45 2.17 -13.23 -0.47
C LEU A 45 2.64 -14.60 -0.91
N TRP A 46 3.94 -14.82 -0.86
CA TRP A 46 4.53 -16.12 -1.16
C TRP A 46 5.57 -16.49 -0.11
N GLN A 47 5.39 -17.65 0.53
CA GLN A 47 6.39 -18.18 1.47
C GLN A 47 7.76 -18.23 0.78
N ALA A 48 8.75 -17.54 1.32
CA ALA A 48 10.01 -17.26 0.63
C ALA A 48 10.74 -18.52 0.16
N ASP A 49 10.84 -19.55 1.02
CA ASP A 49 11.54 -20.78 0.65
C ASP A 49 10.80 -21.56 -0.46
N ALA A 50 9.47 -21.55 -0.45
CA ALA A 50 8.66 -22.14 -1.51
C ALA A 50 8.83 -21.37 -2.82
N ALA A 51 8.83 -20.04 -2.78
CA ALA A 51 9.05 -19.19 -3.95
C ALA A 51 10.44 -19.45 -4.57
N VAL A 52 11.49 -19.45 -3.75
CA VAL A 52 12.86 -19.70 -4.20
C VAL A 52 13.01 -21.08 -4.84
N SER A 53 12.42 -22.11 -4.22
CA SER A 53 12.44 -23.47 -4.77
C SER A 53 11.75 -23.56 -6.13
N VAL A 54 10.65 -22.85 -6.34
CA VAL A 54 9.92 -22.84 -7.63
C VAL A 54 10.67 -22.06 -8.70
N ILE A 55 11.24 -20.91 -8.35
CA ILE A 55 11.85 -19.99 -9.32
C ILE A 55 13.26 -20.42 -9.72
N TYR A 56 14.06 -20.87 -8.74
CA TYR A 56 15.50 -21.13 -8.94
C TYR A 56 15.87 -22.61 -8.83
N GLY A 57 14.98 -23.45 -8.30
CA GLY A 57 15.19 -24.89 -8.14
C GLY A 57 15.21 -25.34 -6.67
N PRO A 58 14.96 -26.65 -6.42
CA PRO A 58 14.68 -27.18 -5.08
C PRO A 58 15.88 -27.16 -4.12
N ASN A 59 17.10 -26.99 -4.63
CA ASN A 59 18.33 -26.95 -3.81
C ASN A 59 18.84 -25.53 -3.57
N GLU A 60 18.18 -24.53 -4.15
CA GLU A 60 18.56 -23.13 -4.00
C GLU A 60 18.05 -22.57 -2.67
N LYS A 61 18.82 -21.62 -2.14
CA LYS A 61 18.47 -20.88 -0.91
C LYS A 61 18.32 -19.41 -1.21
N ARG A 62 17.39 -18.77 -0.51
CA ARG A 62 17.21 -17.34 -0.59
C ARG A 62 18.50 -16.59 -0.23
N GLN A 63 18.83 -15.59 -1.04
CA GLN A 63 19.95 -14.68 -0.80
C GLN A 63 19.43 -13.30 -0.40
N GLY A 64 20.11 -12.66 0.54
CA GLY A 64 19.78 -11.31 1.00
C GLY A 64 18.53 -11.20 1.90
N PRO A 65 18.18 -9.98 2.31
CA PRO A 65 17.00 -9.71 3.13
C PRO A 65 15.70 -9.89 2.32
N LEU A 66 14.56 -10.13 3.01
CA LEU A 66 13.24 -10.17 2.37
C LEU A 66 12.81 -8.79 1.90
N ALA A 67 13.02 -7.77 2.74
CA ALA A 67 12.69 -6.39 2.44
C ALA A 67 13.96 -5.56 2.28
N ALA A 68 14.18 -5.02 1.08
CA ALA A 68 15.32 -4.18 0.76
C ALA A 68 15.03 -2.66 0.86
N ARG A 69 13.81 -2.27 1.28
CA ARG A 69 13.32 -0.88 1.38
C ARG A 69 13.46 -0.09 0.07
N ASN A 70 13.27 -0.74 -1.06
CA ASN A 70 13.42 -0.19 -2.41
C ASN A 70 12.11 -0.15 -3.21
N PHE A 71 11.01 -0.51 -2.58
CA PHE A 71 9.63 -0.36 -3.10
C PHE A 71 8.66 -0.25 -1.91
N GLU A 72 7.48 0.21 -2.18
CA GLU A 72 6.38 0.23 -1.21
C GLU A 72 5.10 -0.35 -1.81
N LEU A 73 4.25 -0.89 -0.94
CA LEU A 73 2.88 -1.26 -1.25
C LEU A 73 2.00 -0.07 -0.93
N TYR A 74 1.31 0.45 -1.92
CA TYR A 74 0.47 1.62 -1.80
C TYR A 74 -1.00 1.22 -1.64
N PHE A 75 -1.63 1.72 -0.59
CA PHE A 75 -3.05 1.56 -0.29
C PHE A 75 -3.72 2.92 -0.13
N GLU A 76 -5.01 2.99 -0.37
CA GLU A 76 -5.81 4.18 -0.14
C GLU A 76 -6.91 3.92 0.87
N SER A 77 -7.27 4.95 1.65
CA SER A 77 -8.41 4.93 2.56
C SER A 77 -9.20 6.24 2.47
N ASP A 78 -10.52 6.11 2.34
CA ASP A 78 -11.44 7.26 2.33
C ASP A 78 -11.48 7.99 3.68
N ASP A 79 -11.12 7.33 4.78
CA ASP A 79 -10.97 7.93 6.11
C ASP A 79 -9.56 7.70 6.66
N ILE A 80 -8.60 8.40 6.08
CA ILE A 80 -7.17 8.28 6.42
C ILE A 80 -6.88 8.55 7.90
N ARG A 81 -7.67 9.43 8.56
CA ARG A 81 -7.47 9.77 9.97
C ARG A 81 -7.93 8.64 10.90
N ALA A 82 -9.08 8.02 10.61
CA ALA A 82 -9.55 6.86 11.36
C ALA A 82 -8.62 5.66 11.14
N GLU A 83 -8.17 5.43 9.92
CA GLU A 83 -7.21 4.36 9.61
C GLU A 83 -5.86 4.57 10.32
N TRP A 84 -5.35 5.79 10.37
CA TRP A 84 -4.16 6.12 11.13
C TRP A 84 -4.30 5.71 12.60
N GLN A 85 -5.39 6.13 13.27
CA GLN A 85 -5.66 5.78 14.66
C GLN A 85 -5.75 4.27 14.87
N ARG A 86 -6.42 3.57 13.96
CA ARG A 86 -6.58 2.12 14.02
C ARG A 86 -5.24 1.39 13.85
N VAL A 87 -4.47 1.74 12.83
CA VAL A 87 -3.20 1.09 12.51
C VAL A 87 -2.16 1.34 13.59
N MET A 88 -2.08 2.55 14.15
CA MET A 88 -1.17 2.88 15.26
C MET A 88 -1.36 2.01 16.50
N ASN A 89 -2.59 1.52 16.73
CA ASN A 89 -2.88 0.66 17.89
C ASN A 89 -2.49 -0.82 17.67
N CYS A 90 -2.15 -1.23 16.46
CA CYS A 90 -1.92 -2.64 16.11
C CYS A 90 -0.67 -2.88 15.23
N CYS A 91 0.08 -1.85 14.90
CA CYS A 91 1.31 -1.97 14.11
C CYS A 91 2.55 -1.71 14.97
N ASP A 92 3.52 -2.64 14.91
CA ASP A 92 4.73 -2.56 15.74
C ASP A 92 5.75 -1.52 15.24
N THR A 93 5.75 -1.20 13.95
CA THR A 93 6.76 -0.33 13.36
C THR A 93 6.17 0.71 12.41
N VAL A 94 6.21 1.95 12.84
CA VAL A 94 5.81 3.14 12.08
C VAL A 94 7.08 3.79 11.51
N LEU A 95 7.05 4.13 10.21
CA LEU A 95 8.14 4.85 9.54
C LEU A 95 7.93 6.36 9.57
N ASN A 96 6.71 6.80 9.28
CA ASN A 96 6.30 8.19 9.45
C ASN A 96 4.84 8.24 9.91
N GLU A 97 4.54 9.27 10.68
CA GLU A 97 3.18 9.56 11.15
C GLU A 97 2.30 10.09 10.03
N LEU A 98 1.01 10.27 10.33
CA LEU A 98 0.08 10.90 9.37
C LEU A 98 0.48 12.34 9.11
N GLU A 99 1.02 12.61 7.95
CA GLU A 99 1.49 13.91 7.51
C GLU A 99 1.21 14.15 6.03
N ALA A 100 1.30 15.40 5.61
CA ALA A 100 1.16 15.77 4.21
C ALA A 100 2.50 15.57 3.48
N ALA A 101 2.46 14.84 2.38
CA ALA A 101 3.57 14.79 1.44
C ALA A 101 3.82 16.17 0.79
N PRO A 102 4.96 16.38 0.10
CA PRO A 102 5.23 17.64 -0.60
C PRO A 102 4.14 18.07 -1.61
N TRP A 103 3.38 17.12 -2.12
CA TRP A 103 2.22 17.34 -3.00
C TRP A 103 0.89 17.42 -2.22
N LEU A 104 0.95 17.68 -0.92
CA LEU A 104 -0.17 17.91 0.00
C LEU A 104 -1.08 16.72 0.30
N GLN A 105 -0.82 15.53 -0.25
CA GLN A 105 -1.57 14.31 0.06
C GLN A 105 -1.23 13.83 1.47
N LEU A 106 -2.25 13.57 2.28
CA LEU A 106 -2.08 12.96 3.60
C LEU A 106 -1.79 11.46 3.45
N GLY A 107 -0.81 10.98 4.19
CA GLY A 107 -0.45 9.58 4.23
C GLY A 107 0.43 9.24 5.42
N PHE A 108 0.57 7.95 5.68
CA PHE A 108 1.51 7.40 6.68
C PHE A 108 2.12 6.11 6.15
N ARG A 109 3.26 5.72 6.73
CA ARG A 109 3.96 4.49 6.36
C ARG A 109 4.28 3.65 7.57
N VAL A 110 4.08 2.34 7.42
CA VAL A 110 4.42 1.31 8.41
C VAL A 110 5.28 0.23 7.74
N LEU A 111 5.90 -0.62 8.55
CA LEU A 111 6.50 -1.86 8.05
C LEU A 111 5.57 -3.03 8.29
N ASP A 112 5.48 -3.93 7.30
CA ASP A 112 4.89 -5.25 7.51
C ASP A 112 5.81 -6.13 8.38
N PRO A 113 5.39 -7.34 8.79
CA PRO A 113 6.18 -8.22 9.65
C PRO A 113 7.58 -8.58 9.12
N ASP A 114 7.81 -8.51 7.81
CA ASP A 114 9.08 -8.81 7.17
C ASP A 114 9.90 -7.56 6.80
N GLY A 115 9.36 -6.37 7.08
CA GLY A 115 10.02 -5.09 6.87
C GLY A 115 9.76 -4.45 5.50
N HIS A 116 8.74 -4.91 4.74
CA HIS A 116 8.31 -4.22 3.54
C HIS A 116 7.58 -2.93 3.90
N ILE A 117 7.82 -1.89 3.09
CA ILE A 117 7.15 -0.60 3.29
C ILE A 117 5.71 -0.69 2.82
N VAL A 118 4.79 -0.27 3.67
CA VAL A 118 3.35 -0.17 3.38
C VAL A 118 2.93 1.28 3.58
N GLU A 119 2.52 1.94 2.52
CA GLU A 119 1.94 3.28 2.54
C GLU A 119 0.42 3.19 2.54
N VAL A 120 -0.23 4.00 3.37
CA VAL A 120 -1.66 4.28 3.29
C VAL A 120 -1.85 5.78 3.12
N ALA A 121 -2.58 6.19 2.08
CA ALA A 121 -2.82 7.59 1.78
C ALA A 121 -4.31 7.89 1.52
N GLU A 122 -4.67 9.17 1.53
CA GLU A 122 -6.00 9.61 1.09
C GLU A 122 -6.11 9.50 -0.44
N PRO A 123 -7.25 9.05 -1.00
CA PRO A 123 -7.48 9.08 -2.44
C PRO A 123 -7.46 10.50 -3.01
N LEU A 124 -7.04 10.66 -4.27
CA LEU A 124 -7.00 11.98 -4.92
C LEU A 124 -8.32 12.77 -4.85
N PRO A 125 -9.51 12.15 -4.99
CA PRO A 125 -10.77 12.88 -4.81
C PRO A 125 -10.94 13.45 -3.39
N GLN A 126 -10.48 12.74 -2.35
CA GLN A 126 -10.54 13.21 -0.96
C GLN A 126 -9.54 14.36 -0.73
N LEU A 127 -8.32 14.24 -1.23
CA LEU A 127 -7.33 15.30 -1.23
C LEU A 127 -7.89 16.59 -1.85
N ILE A 128 -8.47 16.51 -3.05
CA ILE A 128 -9.05 17.66 -3.75
C ILE A 128 -10.17 18.31 -2.91
N LYS A 129 -11.11 17.51 -2.40
CA LYS A 129 -12.21 18.01 -1.59
C LYS A 129 -11.72 18.68 -0.30
N ARG A 130 -10.72 18.08 0.35
CA ARG A 130 -10.11 18.63 1.57
C ARG A 130 -9.42 19.98 1.30
N LEU A 131 -8.54 20.05 0.30
CA LEU A 131 -7.82 21.28 -0.04
C LEU A 131 -8.78 22.41 -0.45
N HIS A 132 -9.84 22.07 -1.18
CA HIS A 132 -10.86 23.05 -1.54
C HIS A 132 -11.64 23.55 -0.31
N ALA A 133 -11.99 22.68 0.62
CA ALA A 133 -12.63 23.04 1.88
C ALA A 133 -11.71 23.89 2.79
N GLU A 134 -10.39 23.72 2.67
CA GLU A 134 -9.36 24.55 3.33
C GLU A 134 -9.15 25.92 2.63
N GLY A 135 -9.88 26.20 1.54
CA GLY A 135 -9.91 27.49 0.85
C GLY A 135 -9.03 27.59 -0.41
N MET A 136 -8.45 26.48 -0.89
CA MET A 136 -7.68 26.51 -2.14
C MET A 136 -8.61 26.59 -3.35
N SER A 137 -8.24 27.42 -4.33
CA SER A 137 -8.87 27.43 -5.64
C SER A 137 -8.50 26.17 -6.44
N PRO A 138 -9.30 25.76 -7.45
CA PRO A 138 -8.94 24.66 -8.34
C PRO A 138 -7.56 24.84 -9.00
N GLU A 139 -7.21 26.08 -9.34
CA GLU A 139 -5.93 26.44 -9.94
C GLU A 139 -4.77 26.28 -8.95
N ASP A 140 -4.97 26.65 -7.66
CA ASP A 140 -3.97 26.44 -6.62
C ASP A 140 -3.78 24.95 -6.31
N ILE A 141 -4.86 24.18 -6.30
CA ILE A 141 -4.77 22.71 -6.15
C ILE A 141 -3.92 22.11 -7.27
N TYR A 142 -4.22 22.44 -8.54
CA TYR A 142 -3.39 22.00 -9.67
C TYR A 142 -1.92 22.39 -9.48
N LYS A 143 -1.65 23.66 -9.15
CA LYS A 143 -0.29 24.17 -9.00
C LYS A 143 0.53 23.46 -7.92
N ASN A 144 -0.10 23.13 -6.79
CA ASN A 144 0.59 22.54 -5.65
C ASN A 144 0.64 21.01 -5.70
N THR A 145 -0.29 20.36 -6.40
CA THR A 145 -0.39 18.87 -6.45
C THR A 145 -0.02 18.27 -7.78
N SER A 146 0.04 19.06 -8.85
CA SER A 146 0.15 18.62 -10.25
C SER A 146 -1.02 17.73 -10.73
N ILE A 147 -2.11 17.65 -9.97
CA ILE A 147 -3.32 16.94 -10.39
C ILE A 147 -3.97 17.74 -11.54
N PRO A 148 -4.29 17.12 -12.69
CA PRO A 148 -4.85 17.84 -13.83
C PRO A 148 -6.08 18.67 -13.46
N LEU A 149 -6.13 19.96 -13.86
CA LEU A 149 -7.20 20.88 -13.53
C LEU A 149 -8.58 20.38 -13.96
N GLU A 150 -8.65 19.67 -15.06
CA GLU A 150 -9.89 19.04 -15.53
C GLU A 150 -10.41 18.01 -14.51
N PHE A 151 -9.52 17.19 -13.95
CA PHE A 151 -9.88 16.20 -12.93
C PHE A 151 -10.27 16.90 -11.61
N VAL A 152 -9.55 17.96 -11.19
CA VAL A 152 -9.92 18.76 -10.02
C VAL A 152 -11.34 19.29 -10.19
N ASN A 153 -11.64 19.93 -11.32
CA ASN A 153 -12.98 20.47 -11.60
C ASN A 153 -14.06 19.40 -11.70
N HIS A 154 -13.73 18.21 -12.20
CA HIS A 154 -14.65 17.07 -12.24
C HIS A 154 -15.05 16.63 -10.83
N VAL A 155 -14.05 16.43 -9.95
CA VAL A 155 -14.27 16.00 -8.56
C VAL A 155 -15.08 17.00 -7.75
N LEU A 156 -14.86 18.31 -7.96
CA LEU A 156 -15.57 19.37 -7.22
C LEU A 156 -17.01 19.62 -7.68
N LYS A 157 -17.39 19.09 -8.84
CA LYS A 157 -18.77 19.14 -9.37
C LYS A 157 -19.61 17.90 -9.04
N ALA A 158 -18.94 16.80 -8.63
CA ALA A 158 -19.58 15.52 -8.30
C ALA A 158 -20.07 15.51 -6.85
#